data_7ba7a4529c5b6447be6c99e52d1d8524
#
_entry.id   7ba7a4529c5b6447be6c99e52d1d8524
#
_cell.length_a   1.000
_cell.length_b   1.000
_cell.length_c   1.000
_cell.angle_alpha   90.00
_cell.angle_beta   90.00
_cell.angle_gamma   90.00
#
_symmetry.space_group_name_H-M   'P 1'
#
loop_
_entity.id
_entity.type
_entity.pdbx_description
1 polymer ?
#
loop_
_entity_poly.entity_id
_entity_poly.type
_entity_poly.pdbx_seq_one_letter_code
_entity_poly.pdbx_strand_id
1 'polypeptide(L)'
;MRYFKMNGCGNDFVIIDARSRGSLPLSVAQAQAIADRETGLGCDQVIALERSIRGDAYMRIWNANGGEVDACGNATRCVAWLLMEEGGAASRRIETPAGMLYAERRGEKLITVDMGSPLLRWEEIPISKPMDTVQLDFEAGGFSGPGAVNMGNPHVVFFVNDVRAVPIESLGPKVEHDPLFPQRVNVGFAEVRSPEQIRLRVWERGAGLTKACGTGACAAVVAAHRQGRTGRKVEVLADGGSLEIEWRAGDDRVLMTGPIELEASGELSAA
;
A
#
# COMPACT_ATOMS: atom_id res chain seq x y z
N MET A 1 -0.89 1.38 27.64
CA MET A 1 -1.58 1.75 26.39
C MET A 1 -2.02 0.47 25.68
N ARG A 2 -3.26 0.43 25.17
CA ARG A 2 -3.72 -0.74 24.39
C ARG A 2 -2.96 -0.81 23.08
N TYR A 3 -2.63 -2.02 22.68
CA TYR A 3 -2.13 -2.31 21.35
C TYR A 3 -2.93 -3.43 20.68
N PHE A 4 -2.89 -3.45 19.35
CA PHE A 4 -3.51 -4.47 18.52
C PHE A 4 -2.47 -4.93 17.50
N LYS A 5 -2.25 -6.25 17.41
CA LYS A 5 -1.48 -6.85 16.34
C LYS A 5 -2.44 -7.29 15.24
N MET A 6 -2.26 -6.76 14.05
CA MET A 6 -3.19 -6.94 12.95
C MET A 6 -2.44 -7.26 11.64
N ASN A 7 -3.15 -7.87 10.73
CA ASN A 7 -2.64 -8.21 9.40
C ASN A 7 -3.61 -7.71 8.32
N GLY A 8 -3.05 -7.17 7.25
CA GLY A 8 -3.79 -6.74 6.06
C GLY A 8 -3.12 -7.26 4.78
N CYS A 9 -3.52 -8.43 4.31
CA CYS A 9 -2.92 -9.06 3.13
C CYS A 9 -1.43 -9.41 3.28
N GLY A 10 -1.04 -10.04 4.40
CA GLY A 10 0.35 -10.48 4.64
C GLY A 10 1.31 -9.38 5.07
N ASN A 11 0.82 -8.16 5.25
CA ASN A 11 1.53 -7.04 5.85
C ASN A 11 1.01 -6.87 7.29
N ASP A 12 1.87 -7.04 8.29
CA ASP A 12 1.49 -7.05 9.70
C ASP A 12 1.85 -5.76 10.43
N PHE A 13 1.00 -5.39 11.38
CA PHE A 13 1.04 -4.11 12.08
C PHE A 13 0.93 -4.29 13.58
N VAL A 14 1.67 -3.47 14.34
CA VAL A 14 1.38 -3.19 15.75
C VAL A 14 0.74 -1.81 15.82
N ILE A 15 -0.55 -1.76 16.14
CA ILE A 15 -1.33 -0.53 16.24
C ILE A 15 -1.47 -0.15 17.70
N ILE A 16 -0.97 1.01 18.09
CA ILE A 16 -0.97 1.52 19.46
C ILE A 16 -2.01 2.63 19.58
N ASP A 17 -2.98 2.47 20.48
CA ASP A 17 -3.98 3.50 20.74
C ASP A 17 -3.43 4.58 21.68
N ALA A 18 -3.04 5.70 21.11
CA ALA A 18 -2.53 6.88 21.81
C ALA A 18 -3.52 8.04 21.85
N ARG A 19 -4.76 7.86 21.39
CA ARG A 19 -5.77 8.93 21.31
C ARG A 19 -6.06 9.61 22.65
N SER A 20 -6.00 8.88 23.77
CA SER A 20 -6.17 9.44 25.12
C SER A 20 -5.03 10.37 25.54
N ARG A 21 -3.83 10.18 25.00
CA ARG A 21 -2.64 11.02 25.25
C ARG A 21 -2.50 12.17 24.26
N GLY A 22 -3.26 12.15 23.16
CA GLY A 22 -3.18 13.12 22.07
C GLY A 22 -2.19 12.70 20.98
N SER A 23 -0.92 12.45 21.31
CA SER A 23 0.09 11.97 20.34
C SER A 23 1.07 10.97 20.98
N LEU A 24 1.77 10.23 20.15
CA LEU A 24 2.81 9.26 20.53
C LEU A 24 4.00 9.39 19.56
N PRO A 25 4.88 10.40 19.74
CA PRO A 25 6.08 10.50 18.93
C PRO A 25 7.08 9.42 19.37
N LEU A 26 7.19 8.35 18.59
CA LEU A 26 8.21 7.33 18.80
C LEU A 26 9.56 7.79 18.23
N SER A 27 10.64 7.58 18.96
CA SER A 27 11.98 7.64 18.39
C SER A 27 12.22 6.46 17.46
N VAL A 28 13.20 6.58 16.55
CA VAL A 28 13.63 5.48 15.68
C VAL A 28 13.89 4.20 16.48
N ALA A 29 14.65 4.30 17.59
CA ALA A 29 14.98 3.16 18.44
C ALA A 29 13.74 2.51 19.09
N GLN A 30 12.74 3.30 19.49
CA GLN A 30 11.49 2.77 20.06
C GLN A 30 10.65 2.05 19.00
N ALA A 31 10.52 2.63 17.82
CA ALA A 31 9.80 1.98 16.72
C ALA A 31 10.48 0.66 16.32
N GLN A 32 11.82 0.64 16.20
CA GLN A 32 12.60 -0.57 15.94
C GLN A 32 12.41 -1.63 17.01
N ALA A 33 12.47 -1.25 18.31
CA ALA A 33 12.29 -2.19 19.41
C ALA A 33 10.90 -2.84 19.43
N ILE A 34 9.84 -2.09 19.10
CA ILE A 34 8.49 -2.63 19.00
C ILE A 34 8.36 -3.57 17.77
N ALA A 35 8.96 -3.18 16.65
CA ALA A 35 8.89 -3.93 15.39
C ALA A 35 9.76 -5.19 15.38
N ASP A 36 10.74 -5.29 16.26
CA ASP A 36 11.67 -6.41 16.34
C ASP A 36 10.92 -7.74 16.56
N ARG A 37 11.18 -8.74 15.67
CA ARG A 37 10.45 -10.01 15.69
C ARG A 37 10.95 -11.02 16.73
N GLU A 38 12.13 -10.78 17.30
CA GLU A 38 12.74 -11.68 18.30
C GLU A 38 12.50 -11.16 19.73
N THR A 39 12.62 -9.86 19.93
CA THR A 39 12.61 -9.23 21.26
C THR A 39 11.43 -8.30 21.50
N GLY A 40 10.73 -7.86 20.44
CA GLY A 40 9.59 -6.98 20.48
C GLY A 40 8.25 -7.69 20.21
N LEU A 41 7.25 -6.93 19.80
CA LEU A 41 5.95 -7.46 19.36
C LEU A 41 6.04 -8.04 17.93
N GLY A 42 7.01 -7.60 17.15
CA GLY A 42 7.30 -8.05 15.79
C GLY A 42 6.25 -7.61 14.77
N CYS A 43 6.63 -6.78 13.81
CA CYS A 43 5.75 -6.35 12.72
C CYS A 43 6.54 -5.71 11.58
N ASP A 44 5.89 -5.53 10.43
CA ASP A 44 6.42 -4.75 9.32
C ASP A 44 6.36 -3.24 9.62
N GLN A 45 5.28 -2.78 10.28
CA GLN A 45 5.09 -1.38 10.60
C GLN A 45 4.44 -1.19 11.97
N VAL A 46 4.89 -0.16 12.71
CA VAL A 46 4.28 0.32 13.93
C VAL A 46 3.37 1.50 13.60
N ILE A 47 2.15 1.47 14.11
CA ILE A 47 1.11 2.48 13.88
C ILE A 47 0.75 3.13 15.22
N ALA A 48 0.78 4.44 15.30
CA ALA A 48 0.14 5.17 16.41
C ALA A 48 -1.18 5.76 15.94
N LEU A 49 -2.26 5.44 16.66
CA LEU A 49 -3.52 6.15 16.54
C LEU A 49 -3.51 7.35 17.48
N GLU A 50 -3.50 8.52 16.91
CA GLU A 50 -3.47 9.78 17.61
C GLU A 50 -4.80 10.52 17.45
N ARG A 51 -5.02 11.58 18.26
CA ARG A 51 -6.22 12.42 18.13
C ARG A 51 -6.15 13.24 16.83
N SER A 52 -7.23 13.25 16.07
CA SER A 52 -7.42 14.14 14.92
C SER A 52 -8.54 15.14 15.21
N ILE A 53 -8.43 16.36 14.68
CA ILE A 53 -9.50 17.35 14.65
C ILE A 53 -10.25 17.37 13.30
N ARG A 54 -9.73 16.65 12.30
CA ARG A 54 -10.24 16.62 10.93
C ARG A 54 -10.89 15.29 10.56
N GLY A 55 -10.49 14.21 11.25
CA GLY A 55 -10.96 12.85 11.03
C GLY A 55 -11.32 12.12 12.32
N ASP A 56 -11.60 10.84 12.20
CA ASP A 56 -11.92 9.98 13.35
C ASP A 56 -10.65 9.62 14.16
N ALA A 57 -9.48 9.59 13.50
CA ALA A 57 -8.16 9.45 14.09
C ALA A 57 -7.09 10.02 13.14
N TYR A 58 -5.92 10.34 13.70
CA TYR A 58 -4.68 10.57 12.96
C TYR A 58 -3.83 9.30 13.05
N MET A 59 -3.34 8.83 11.91
CA MET A 59 -2.54 7.62 11.80
C MET A 59 -1.09 8.00 11.46
N ARG A 60 -0.18 7.79 12.40
CA ARG A 60 1.27 7.92 12.20
C ARG A 60 1.88 6.54 12.02
N ILE A 61 2.84 6.40 11.11
CA ILE A 61 3.34 5.11 10.66
C ILE A 61 4.87 5.10 10.67
N TRP A 62 5.47 4.05 11.25
CA TRP A 62 6.91 3.78 11.16
C TRP A 62 7.14 2.39 10.55
N ASN A 63 8.08 2.30 9.64
CA ASN A 63 8.60 1.01 9.18
C ASN A 63 9.43 0.33 10.28
N ALA A 64 9.70 -0.97 10.13
CA ALA A 64 10.51 -1.74 11.09
C ALA A 64 11.93 -1.17 11.28
N ASN A 65 12.47 -0.41 10.33
CA ASN A 65 13.74 0.31 10.47
C ASN A 65 13.63 1.64 11.25
N GLY A 66 12.45 1.99 11.74
CA GLY A 66 12.15 3.21 12.50
C GLY A 66 11.91 4.46 11.67
N GLY A 67 11.99 4.38 10.33
CA GLY A 67 11.67 5.50 9.44
C GLY A 67 10.16 5.74 9.34
N GLU A 68 9.73 7.01 9.44
CA GLU A 68 8.31 7.38 9.22
C GLU A 68 7.94 7.30 7.74
N VAL A 69 6.68 6.95 7.47
CA VAL A 69 6.07 6.95 6.14
C VAL A 69 4.72 7.65 6.16
N ASP A 70 4.36 8.27 5.04
CA ASP A 70 3.23 9.20 4.98
C ASP A 70 1.86 8.52 4.93
N ALA A 71 1.76 7.30 4.39
CA ALA A 71 0.52 6.52 4.33
C ALA A 71 0.79 5.04 4.06
N CYS A 72 -0.16 4.18 4.46
CA CYS A 72 -0.18 2.76 4.14
C CYS A 72 -1.64 2.29 4.01
N GLY A 73 -2.07 1.92 2.79
CA GLY A 73 -3.44 1.48 2.54
C GLY A 73 -3.81 0.20 3.27
N ASN A 74 -2.86 -0.74 3.45
CA ASN A 74 -3.08 -1.97 4.22
C ASN A 74 -3.32 -1.66 5.70
N ALA A 75 -2.49 -0.78 6.30
CA ALA A 75 -2.68 -0.31 7.68
C ALA A 75 -4.01 0.44 7.84
N THR A 76 -4.39 1.25 6.85
CA THR A 76 -5.66 2.00 6.88
C THR A 76 -6.87 1.09 7.00
N ARG A 77 -6.87 -0.09 6.33
CA ARG A 77 -7.97 -1.07 6.49
C ARG A 77 -8.08 -1.58 7.93
N CYS A 78 -6.94 -1.92 8.54
CA CYS A 78 -6.89 -2.40 9.91
C CYS A 78 -7.36 -1.33 10.92
N VAL A 79 -6.84 -0.12 10.79
CA VAL A 79 -7.23 1.04 11.62
C VAL A 79 -8.71 1.36 11.46
N ALA A 80 -9.22 1.41 10.22
CA ALA A 80 -10.63 1.68 9.96
C ALA A 80 -11.53 0.63 10.61
N TRP A 81 -11.18 -0.65 10.51
CA TRP A 81 -11.92 -1.72 11.14
C TRP A 81 -11.99 -1.56 12.67
N LEU A 82 -10.86 -1.27 13.34
CA LEU A 82 -10.84 -1.00 14.78
C LEU A 82 -11.78 0.14 15.17
N LEU A 83 -11.71 1.25 14.46
CA LEU A 83 -12.56 2.42 14.71
C LEU A 83 -14.04 2.13 14.44
N MET A 84 -14.36 1.26 13.46
CA MET A 84 -15.72 0.83 13.17
C MET A 84 -16.26 -0.11 14.25
N GLU A 85 -15.46 -1.01 14.79
CA GLU A 85 -15.84 -1.89 15.90
C GLU A 85 -16.16 -1.07 17.18
N GLU A 86 -15.37 -0.04 17.45
CA GLU A 86 -15.60 0.82 18.62
C GLU A 86 -16.86 1.69 18.50
N GLY A 87 -17.09 2.28 17.35
CA GLY A 87 -18.12 3.31 17.16
C GLY A 87 -19.35 2.87 16.38
N GLY A 88 -19.41 1.63 15.89
CA GLY A 88 -20.55 1.06 15.17
C GLY A 88 -20.85 1.66 13.79
N ALA A 89 -20.15 2.72 13.34
CA ALA A 89 -20.37 3.31 12.04
C ALA A 89 -19.68 2.52 10.91
N ALA A 90 -20.32 2.44 9.74
CA ALA A 90 -19.82 1.69 8.60
C ALA A 90 -18.72 2.40 7.80
N SER A 91 -18.41 3.65 8.11
CA SER A 91 -17.36 4.44 7.43
C SER A 91 -16.50 5.20 8.42
N ARG A 92 -15.25 5.47 8.05
CA ARG A 92 -14.28 6.24 8.84
C ARG A 92 -13.42 7.14 7.95
N ARG A 93 -13.00 8.26 8.53
CA ARG A 93 -12.05 9.20 7.96
C ARG A 93 -10.77 9.17 8.79
N ILE A 94 -9.67 8.80 8.17
CA ILE A 94 -8.38 8.64 8.83
C ILE A 94 -7.43 9.67 8.25
N GLU A 95 -6.95 10.57 9.10
CA GLU A 95 -5.95 11.57 8.74
C GLU A 95 -4.57 10.94 8.76
N THR A 96 -3.74 11.24 7.75
CA THR A 96 -2.34 10.82 7.65
C THR A 96 -1.48 12.00 7.20
N PRO A 97 -0.14 11.93 7.27
CA PRO A 97 0.73 12.94 6.68
C PRO A 97 0.46 13.18 5.19
N ALA A 98 0.10 12.14 4.43
CA ALA A 98 -0.26 12.25 3.01
C ALA A 98 -1.64 12.85 2.75
N GLY A 99 -2.49 13.00 3.78
CA GLY A 99 -3.84 13.55 3.66
C GLY A 99 -4.92 12.68 4.29
N MET A 100 -6.18 12.95 3.92
CA MET A 100 -7.35 12.26 4.44
C MET A 100 -7.66 11.00 3.63
N LEU A 101 -7.73 9.88 4.28
CA LEU A 101 -8.17 8.60 3.73
C LEU A 101 -9.60 8.28 4.18
N TYR A 102 -10.39 7.72 3.27
CA TYR A 102 -11.77 7.33 3.53
C TYR A 102 -11.87 5.82 3.44
N ALA A 103 -12.48 5.21 4.45
CA ALA A 103 -12.67 3.76 4.50
C ALA A 103 -14.13 3.40 4.78
N GLU A 104 -14.58 2.30 4.18
CA GLU A 104 -15.94 1.79 4.28
C GLU A 104 -15.93 0.28 4.51
N ARG A 105 -16.82 -0.19 5.39
CA ARG A 105 -17.03 -1.61 5.65
C ARG A 105 -17.81 -2.25 4.49
N ARG A 106 -17.28 -3.36 3.95
CA ARG A 106 -17.96 -4.20 2.95
C ARG A 106 -18.41 -5.55 3.50
N GLY A 107 -17.85 -5.96 4.63
CA GLY A 107 -18.15 -7.22 5.31
C GLY A 107 -17.59 -7.19 6.72
N GLU A 108 -17.72 -8.29 7.45
CA GLU A 108 -17.26 -8.39 8.85
C GLU A 108 -15.77 -8.01 9.01
N LYS A 109 -14.94 -8.56 8.12
CA LYS A 109 -13.47 -8.32 8.09
C LYS A 109 -13.01 -7.87 6.70
N LEU A 110 -13.87 -7.19 5.95
CA LEU A 110 -13.59 -6.72 4.60
C LEU A 110 -13.81 -5.21 4.54
N ILE A 111 -12.75 -4.48 4.25
CA ILE A 111 -12.71 -3.01 4.28
C ILE A 111 -12.26 -2.49 2.92
N THR A 112 -12.97 -1.49 2.40
CA THR A 112 -12.56 -0.69 1.25
C THR A 112 -11.90 0.60 1.72
N VAL A 113 -10.79 0.95 1.11
CA VAL A 113 -10.11 2.26 1.26
C VAL A 113 -10.14 2.98 -0.07
N ASP A 114 -10.50 4.25 -0.03
CA ASP A 114 -10.37 5.14 -1.17
C ASP A 114 -8.93 5.65 -1.25
N MET A 115 -8.23 5.20 -2.30
CA MET A 115 -6.81 5.47 -2.53
C MET A 115 -6.56 6.76 -3.33
N GLY A 116 -7.62 7.50 -3.67
CA GLY A 116 -7.52 8.71 -4.49
C GLY A 116 -7.53 8.43 -5.99
N SER A 117 -7.37 9.50 -6.77
CA SER A 117 -7.26 9.40 -8.23
C SER A 117 -5.80 9.16 -8.64
N PRO A 118 -5.55 8.34 -9.67
CA PRO A 118 -4.19 8.11 -10.14
C PRO A 118 -3.65 9.36 -10.86
N LEU A 119 -2.40 9.68 -10.65
CA LEU A 119 -1.69 10.69 -11.41
C LEU A 119 -1.01 10.01 -12.60
N LEU A 120 -1.25 10.50 -13.81
CA LEU A 120 -0.96 9.78 -15.04
C LEU A 120 -0.01 10.52 -16.00
N ARG A 121 0.30 11.78 -15.73
CA ARG A 121 1.25 12.53 -16.53
C ARG A 121 2.69 12.20 -16.12
N TRP A 122 3.60 12.23 -17.06
CA TRP A 122 5.00 11.87 -16.80
C TRP A 122 5.67 12.74 -15.72
N GLU A 123 5.29 14.04 -15.64
CA GLU A 123 5.78 14.97 -14.60
C GLU A 123 5.30 14.55 -13.19
N GLU A 124 4.06 14.05 -13.11
CA GLU A 124 3.42 13.64 -11.85
C GLU A 124 3.93 12.27 -11.36
N ILE A 125 4.46 11.43 -12.29
CA ILE A 125 5.09 10.14 -11.99
C ILE A 125 6.59 10.28 -11.71
N PRO A 126 7.12 11.47 -11.63
CA PRO A 126 8.47 12.04 -11.80
C PRO A 126 9.38 11.20 -12.72
N ILE A 127 8.98 11.06 -13.97
CA ILE A 127 9.82 10.50 -15.04
C ILE A 127 10.72 11.62 -15.57
N SER A 128 11.97 11.35 -15.88
CA SER A 128 13.01 12.37 -16.18
C SER A 128 12.83 13.11 -17.52
N LYS A 129 11.95 12.63 -18.40
CA LYS A 129 11.66 13.23 -19.72
C LYS A 129 10.23 12.93 -20.16
N PRO A 130 9.66 13.73 -21.10
CA PRO A 130 8.35 13.46 -21.70
C PRO A 130 8.28 12.06 -22.31
N MET A 131 7.29 11.26 -21.88
CA MET A 131 7.04 9.91 -22.40
C MET A 131 5.55 9.58 -22.34
N ASP A 132 5.11 8.64 -23.20
CA ASP A 132 3.80 8.01 -23.06
C ASP A 132 3.78 7.10 -21.85
N THR A 133 2.99 7.45 -20.85
CA THR A 133 2.88 6.70 -19.59
C THR A 133 1.94 5.48 -19.68
N VAL A 134 1.21 5.33 -20.78
CA VAL A 134 0.45 4.10 -21.05
C VAL A 134 1.41 2.96 -21.35
N GLN A 135 2.44 3.25 -22.16
CA GLN A 135 3.45 2.28 -22.53
C GLN A 135 4.78 3.00 -22.71
N LEU A 136 5.62 2.99 -21.67
CA LEU A 136 6.92 3.64 -21.72
C LEU A 136 7.82 2.99 -22.76
N ASP A 137 8.55 3.79 -23.53
CA ASP A 137 9.70 3.33 -24.32
C ASP A 137 10.88 3.04 -23.37
N PHE A 138 10.73 1.95 -22.64
CA PHE A 138 11.66 1.47 -21.62
C PHE A 138 11.71 -0.05 -21.60
N GLU A 139 12.91 -0.60 -21.45
CA GLU A 139 13.14 -2.04 -21.37
C GLU A 139 14.09 -2.37 -20.22
N ALA A 140 13.82 -3.46 -19.51
CA ALA A 140 14.71 -4.00 -18.49
C ALA A 140 14.60 -5.53 -18.45
N GLY A 141 15.75 -6.23 -18.53
CA GLY A 141 15.82 -7.68 -18.41
C GLY A 141 15.01 -8.47 -19.44
N GLY A 142 14.80 -7.92 -20.64
CA GLY A 142 13.98 -8.51 -21.69
C GLY A 142 12.49 -8.24 -21.57
N PHE A 143 12.05 -7.43 -20.60
CA PHE A 143 10.68 -6.96 -20.44
C PHE A 143 10.58 -5.51 -20.93
N SER A 144 9.62 -5.20 -21.79
CA SER A 144 9.48 -3.90 -22.44
C SER A 144 8.07 -3.32 -22.31
N GLY A 145 7.96 -2.01 -22.51
CA GLY A 145 6.69 -1.30 -22.58
C GLY A 145 5.87 -1.28 -21.31
N PRO A 146 6.46 -1.03 -20.12
CA PRO A 146 5.69 -0.97 -18.89
C PRO A 146 4.76 0.23 -18.87
N GLY A 147 3.63 0.11 -18.16
CA GLY A 147 2.79 1.25 -17.81
C GLY A 147 3.33 1.98 -16.59
N ALA A 148 3.16 3.30 -16.52
CA ALA A 148 3.55 4.11 -15.38
C ALA A 148 2.34 4.82 -14.75
N VAL A 149 2.28 4.82 -13.41
CA VAL A 149 1.19 5.40 -12.61
C VAL A 149 1.74 5.90 -11.27
N ASN A 150 1.23 7.02 -10.77
CA ASN A 150 1.50 7.46 -9.42
C ASN A 150 0.21 7.36 -8.58
N MET A 151 0.26 6.60 -7.48
CA MET A 151 -0.82 6.40 -6.51
C MET A 151 -0.50 7.05 -5.15
N GLY A 152 0.14 8.23 -5.17
CA GLY A 152 0.77 8.87 -4.02
C GLY A 152 2.26 8.51 -3.90
N ASN A 153 2.68 7.50 -4.64
CA ASN A 153 4.06 7.11 -4.89
C ASN A 153 4.18 6.56 -6.33
N PRO A 154 5.35 6.71 -7.00
CA PRO A 154 5.51 6.31 -8.38
C PRO A 154 5.63 4.79 -8.54
N HIS A 155 4.96 4.27 -9.55
CA HIS A 155 4.99 2.86 -9.97
C HIS A 155 5.26 2.72 -11.45
N VAL A 156 6.07 1.71 -11.81
CA VAL A 156 6.20 1.17 -13.16
C VAL A 156 5.77 -0.30 -13.14
N VAL A 157 4.93 -0.70 -14.11
CA VAL A 157 4.32 -2.04 -14.13
C VAL A 157 4.62 -2.72 -15.46
N PHE A 158 5.43 -3.78 -15.42
CA PHE A 158 5.69 -4.67 -16.53
C PHE A 158 4.62 -5.75 -16.61
N PHE A 159 4.10 -6.01 -17.81
CA PHE A 159 3.17 -7.11 -18.05
C PHE A 159 3.95 -8.31 -18.59
N VAL A 160 3.80 -9.44 -17.89
CA VAL A 160 4.59 -10.66 -18.14
C VAL A 160 3.68 -11.87 -18.31
N ASN A 161 4.16 -12.93 -18.98
CA ASN A 161 3.39 -14.17 -19.17
C ASN A 161 3.40 -15.07 -17.93
N ASP A 162 4.48 -15.06 -17.16
CA ASP A 162 4.63 -15.79 -15.91
C ASP A 162 5.44 -14.94 -14.91
N VAL A 163 4.77 -14.47 -13.89
CA VAL A 163 5.39 -13.63 -12.85
C VAL A 163 6.39 -14.38 -11.98
N ARG A 164 6.30 -15.72 -11.93
CA ARG A 164 7.24 -16.57 -11.15
C ARG A 164 8.58 -16.74 -11.84
N ALA A 165 8.61 -16.63 -13.17
CA ALA A 165 9.84 -16.71 -13.97
C ALA A 165 10.65 -15.40 -13.93
N VAL A 166 10.10 -14.31 -13.40
CA VAL A 166 10.78 -13.01 -13.34
C VAL A 166 11.81 -13.00 -12.22
N PRO A 167 13.10 -12.67 -12.50
CA PRO A 167 14.14 -12.56 -11.47
C PRO A 167 14.04 -11.20 -10.75
N ILE A 168 12.97 -10.99 -9.96
CA ILE A 168 12.60 -9.69 -9.37
C ILE A 168 13.71 -9.12 -8.48
N GLU A 169 14.36 -9.96 -7.66
CA GLU A 169 15.41 -9.54 -6.73
C GLU A 169 16.66 -8.97 -7.42
N SER A 170 16.93 -9.40 -8.66
CA SER A 170 18.03 -8.87 -9.46
C SER A 170 17.64 -7.72 -10.38
N LEU A 171 16.38 -7.69 -10.82
CA LEU A 171 15.87 -6.72 -11.78
C LEU A 171 15.24 -5.50 -11.09
N GLY A 172 14.52 -5.71 -9.99
CA GLY A 172 13.86 -4.66 -9.22
C GLY A 172 14.79 -3.51 -8.83
N PRO A 173 15.96 -3.78 -8.17
CA PRO A 173 16.89 -2.71 -7.81
C PRO A 173 17.44 -1.92 -9.00
N LYS A 174 17.66 -2.59 -10.13
CA LYS A 174 18.16 -1.93 -11.36
C LYS A 174 17.15 -0.94 -11.92
N VAL A 175 15.87 -1.33 -11.96
CA VAL A 175 14.78 -0.45 -12.43
C VAL A 175 14.48 0.64 -11.41
N GLU A 176 14.44 0.32 -10.10
CA GLU A 176 14.24 1.29 -9.03
C GLU A 176 15.20 2.47 -9.12
N HIS A 177 16.47 2.20 -9.45
CA HIS A 177 17.55 3.19 -9.48
C HIS A 177 17.91 3.67 -10.89
N ASP A 178 17.11 3.32 -11.91
CA ASP A 178 17.36 3.77 -13.28
C ASP A 178 17.23 5.31 -13.37
N PRO A 179 18.14 6.01 -14.08
CA PRO A 179 18.09 7.46 -14.26
C PRO A 179 16.78 8.00 -14.86
N LEU A 180 15.98 7.15 -15.50
CA LEU A 180 14.65 7.51 -15.96
C LEU A 180 13.73 7.89 -14.79
N PHE A 181 13.96 7.34 -13.59
CA PHE A 181 13.17 7.55 -12.37
C PHE A 181 13.99 8.28 -11.28
N PRO A 182 14.19 9.60 -11.39
CA PRO A 182 15.10 10.36 -10.52
C PRO A 182 14.69 10.35 -9.04
N GLN A 183 13.43 10.06 -8.72
CA GLN A 183 12.92 9.88 -7.35
C GLN A 183 12.78 8.41 -6.97
N ARG A 184 13.39 7.51 -7.77
CA ARG A 184 13.19 6.05 -7.72
C ARG A 184 11.72 5.67 -7.97
N VAL A 185 11.46 4.39 -8.14
CA VAL A 185 10.13 3.88 -8.50
C VAL A 185 9.87 2.51 -7.86
N ASN A 186 8.61 2.22 -7.55
CA ASN A 186 8.18 0.86 -7.24
C ASN A 186 8.03 0.08 -8.55
N VAL A 187 8.48 -1.16 -8.60
CA VAL A 187 8.52 -1.98 -9.80
C VAL A 187 7.58 -3.16 -9.67
N GLY A 188 6.47 -3.12 -10.39
CA GLY A 188 5.48 -4.19 -10.45
C GLY A 188 5.72 -5.12 -11.64
N PHE A 189 5.54 -6.43 -11.42
CA PHE A 189 5.44 -7.43 -12.47
C PHE A 189 4.08 -8.08 -12.39
N ALA A 190 3.28 -7.92 -13.45
CA ALA A 190 1.87 -8.30 -13.51
C ALA A 190 1.62 -9.35 -14.60
N GLU A 191 1.09 -10.51 -14.18
CA GLU A 191 0.58 -11.56 -15.05
C GLU A 191 -0.93 -11.39 -15.14
N VAL A 192 -1.44 -10.99 -16.29
CA VAL A 192 -2.89 -10.87 -16.54
C VAL A 192 -3.44 -12.27 -16.83
N ARG A 193 -4.25 -12.80 -15.93
CA ARG A 193 -4.86 -14.13 -16.03
C ARG A 193 -6.21 -14.11 -16.73
N SER A 194 -6.96 -13.04 -16.51
CA SER A 194 -8.22 -12.76 -17.18
C SER A 194 -8.49 -11.25 -17.18
N PRO A 195 -9.53 -10.76 -17.87
CA PRO A 195 -9.94 -9.35 -17.76
C PRO A 195 -10.28 -8.88 -16.34
N GLU A 196 -10.54 -9.82 -15.41
CA GLU A 196 -10.93 -9.57 -14.03
C GLU A 196 -9.86 -10.02 -13.01
N GLN A 197 -8.72 -10.59 -13.45
CA GLN A 197 -7.73 -11.11 -12.51
C GLN A 197 -6.28 -10.87 -12.94
N ILE A 198 -5.47 -10.36 -12.00
CA ILE A 198 -4.03 -10.14 -12.14
C ILE A 198 -3.30 -10.87 -11.02
N ARG A 199 -2.21 -11.59 -11.34
CA ARG A 199 -1.20 -12.02 -10.38
C ARG A 199 -0.08 -11.00 -10.36
N LEU A 200 0.26 -10.44 -9.17
CA LEU A 200 1.20 -9.34 -9.03
C LEU A 200 2.30 -9.67 -8.03
N ARG A 201 3.53 -9.28 -8.36
CA ARG A 201 4.66 -9.18 -7.42
C ARG A 201 5.31 -7.81 -7.57
N VAL A 202 5.72 -7.21 -6.44
CA VAL A 202 6.24 -5.85 -6.41
C VAL A 202 7.57 -5.80 -5.68
N TRP A 203 8.54 -5.17 -6.32
CA TRP A 203 9.72 -4.63 -5.67
C TRP A 203 9.42 -3.21 -5.24
N GLU A 204 9.28 -2.99 -3.93
CA GLU A 204 8.94 -1.68 -3.39
C GLU A 204 10.19 -0.81 -3.20
N ARG A 205 10.06 0.44 -3.56
CA ARG A 205 11.08 1.48 -3.44
C ARG A 205 11.60 1.57 -1.99
N GLY A 206 12.87 1.23 -1.80
CA GLY A 206 13.55 1.27 -0.51
C GLY A 206 13.21 0.14 0.46
N ALA A 207 12.29 -0.79 0.11
CA ALA A 207 11.89 -1.91 0.95
C ALA A 207 12.20 -3.28 0.32
N GLY A 208 12.34 -3.36 -1.01
CA GLY A 208 12.62 -4.59 -1.72
C GLY A 208 11.37 -5.40 -2.08
N LEU A 209 11.53 -6.71 -2.24
CA LEU A 209 10.41 -7.60 -2.55
C LEU A 209 9.51 -7.78 -1.33
N THR A 210 8.24 -7.38 -1.45
CA THR A 210 7.25 -7.48 -0.38
C THR A 210 6.15 -8.49 -0.72
N LYS A 211 5.44 -8.97 0.31
CA LYS A 211 4.33 -9.92 0.14
C LYS A 211 3.10 -9.29 -0.49
N ALA A 212 2.85 -8.00 -0.24
CA ALA A 212 1.74 -7.25 -0.83
C ALA A 212 2.00 -5.75 -0.74
N CYS A 213 1.78 -5.07 -1.88
CA CYS A 213 1.85 -3.61 -2.01
C CYS A 213 0.48 -3.08 -2.46
N GLY A 214 -0.22 -2.36 -1.59
CA GLY A 214 -1.56 -1.84 -1.89
C GLY A 214 -1.57 -0.84 -3.04
N THR A 215 -0.66 0.15 -3.03
CA THR A 215 -0.51 1.13 -4.12
C THR A 215 -0.02 0.47 -5.41
N GLY A 216 0.82 -0.58 -5.30
CA GLY A 216 1.26 -1.38 -6.44
C GLY A 216 0.10 -2.14 -7.09
N ALA A 217 -0.83 -2.69 -6.29
CA ALA A 217 -2.04 -3.32 -6.81
C ALA A 217 -2.94 -2.32 -7.55
N CYS A 218 -3.14 -1.13 -6.96
CA CYS A 218 -3.87 -0.05 -7.62
C CYS A 218 -3.22 0.37 -8.93
N ALA A 219 -1.91 0.62 -8.92
CA ALA A 219 -1.16 1.00 -10.12
C ALA A 219 -1.21 -0.08 -11.21
N ALA A 220 -1.14 -1.37 -10.84
CA ALA A 220 -1.21 -2.48 -11.79
C ALA A 220 -2.56 -2.52 -12.52
N VAL A 221 -3.68 -2.32 -11.79
CA VAL A 221 -5.02 -2.30 -12.42
C VAL A 221 -5.20 -1.09 -13.31
N VAL A 222 -4.78 0.10 -12.87
CA VAL A 222 -4.85 1.32 -13.69
C VAL A 222 -4.02 1.16 -14.96
N ALA A 223 -2.76 0.68 -14.85
CA ALA A 223 -1.89 0.46 -16.01
C ALA A 223 -2.46 -0.61 -16.95
N ALA A 224 -2.96 -1.74 -16.41
CA ALA A 224 -3.56 -2.81 -17.20
C ALA A 224 -4.78 -2.33 -17.98
N HIS A 225 -5.68 -1.60 -17.31
CA HIS A 225 -6.86 -1.04 -17.97
C HIS A 225 -6.49 -0.06 -19.08
N ARG A 226 -5.53 0.85 -18.81
CA ARG A 226 -5.07 1.82 -19.81
C ARG A 226 -4.45 1.15 -21.06
N GLN A 227 -3.83 -0.02 -20.89
CA GLN A 227 -3.31 -0.83 -21.99
C GLN A 227 -4.37 -1.77 -22.61
N GLY A 228 -5.65 -1.68 -22.19
CA GLY A 228 -6.73 -2.53 -22.71
C GLY A 228 -6.63 -4.01 -22.33
N ARG A 229 -5.90 -4.35 -21.26
CA ARG A 229 -5.66 -5.73 -20.82
C ARG A 229 -6.73 -6.23 -19.87
N THR A 230 -7.33 -5.34 -19.04
CA THR A 230 -8.34 -5.68 -18.03
C THR A 230 -9.49 -4.68 -17.99
N GLY A 231 -10.58 -5.06 -17.32
CA GLY A 231 -11.62 -4.14 -16.89
C GLY A 231 -11.12 -3.14 -15.83
N ARG A 232 -12.04 -2.33 -15.32
CA ARG A 232 -11.75 -1.35 -14.25
C ARG A 232 -11.87 -1.95 -12.85
N LYS A 233 -12.47 -3.12 -12.72
CA LYS A 233 -12.63 -3.86 -11.46
C LYS A 233 -11.94 -5.21 -11.60
N VAL A 234 -10.91 -5.43 -10.77
CA VAL A 234 -9.98 -6.55 -10.93
C VAL A 234 -9.58 -7.11 -9.56
N GLU A 235 -9.56 -8.42 -9.45
CA GLU A 235 -8.92 -9.11 -8.34
C GLU A 235 -7.41 -9.17 -8.57
N VAL A 236 -6.63 -8.67 -7.61
CA VAL A 236 -5.16 -8.71 -7.64
C VAL A 236 -4.66 -9.71 -6.62
N LEU A 237 -4.05 -10.79 -7.10
CA LEU A 237 -3.45 -11.83 -6.28
C LEU A 237 -1.99 -11.46 -5.99
N ALA A 238 -1.67 -11.09 -4.75
CA ALA A 238 -0.32 -10.90 -4.25
C ALA A 238 0.17 -12.14 -3.48
N ASP A 239 1.46 -12.19 -3.09
CA ASP A 239 1.99 -13.30 -2.28
C ASP A 239 1.34 -13.35 -0.88
N GLY A 240 0.93 -12.19 -0.36
CA GLY A 240 0.29 -12.05 0.96
C GLY A 240 -1.23 -12.21 0.96
N GLY A 241 -1.89 -12.31 -0.19
CA GLY A 241 -3.34 -12.44 -0.29
C GLY A 241 -3.95 -11.75 -1.49
N SER A 242 -5.29 -11.67 -1.51
CA SER A 242 -6.06 -11.06 -2.60
C SER A 242 -6.60 -9.69 -2.20
N LEU A 243 -6.58 -8.77 -3.16
CA LEU A 243 -7.19 -7.43 -3.08
C LEU A 243 -8.13 -7.25 -4.26
N GLU A 244 -9.31 -6.71 -4.04
CA GLU A 244 -10.17 -6.22 -5.11
C GLU A 244 -9.86 -4.73 -5.34
N ILE A 245 -9.49 -4.38 -6.55
CA ILE A 245 -9.22 -3.01 -6.97
C ILE A 245 -10.26 -2.57 -7.97
N GLU A 246 -10.86 -1.40 -7.75
CA GLU A 246 -11.80 -0.80 -8.69
C GLU A 246 -11.37 0.63 -9.02
N TRP A 247 -11.04 0.90 -10.29
CA TRP A 247 -10.85 2.25 -10.80
C TRP A 247 -12.19 2.78 -11.32
N ARG A 248 -12.92 3.53 -10.48
CA ARG A 248 -14.27 4.00 -10.77
C ARG A 248 -14.29 4.98 -11.95
N ALA A 249 -15.23 4.74 -12.89
CA ALA A 249 -15.38 5.60 -14.07
C ALA A 249 -16.06 6.95 -13.74
N GLY A 250 -16.86 7.03 -12.67
CA GLY A 250 -17.68 8.20 -12.38
C GLY A 250 -16.91 9.37 -11.75
N ASP A 251 -15.86 9.10 -11.00
CA ASP A 251 -15.09 10.11 -10.26
C ASP A 251 -13.57 9.89 -10.35
N ASP A 252 -13.15 8.93 -11.15
CA ASP A 252 -11.73 8.60 -11.41
C ASP A 252 -10.94 8.16 -10.17
N ARG A 253 -11.62 7.74 -9.10
CA ARG A 253 -10.99 7.29 -7.87
C ARG A 253 -10.72 5.79 -7.90
N VAL A 254 -9.62 5.38 -7.27
CA VAL A 254 -9.24 3.98 -7.12
C VAL A 254 -9.63 3.50 -5.73
N LEU A 255 -10.48 2.49 -5.68
CA LEU A 255 -10.88 1.82 -4.45
C LEU A 255 -10.11 0.53 -4.28
N MET A 256 -9.61 0.29 -3.08
CA MET A 256 -8.91 -0.93 -2.69
C MET A 256 -9.68 -1.63 -1.58
N THR A 257 -10.24 -2.79 -1.88
CA THR A 257 -10.95 -3.64 -0.91
C THR A 257 -10.10 -4.85 -0.57
N GLY A 258 -9.96 -5.12 0.71
CA GLY A 258 -9.19 -6.29 1.16
C GLY A 258 -9.52 -6.72 2.57
N PRO A 259 -9.10 -7.95 2.94
CA PRO A 259 -9.32 -8.49 4.27
C PRO A 259 -8.43 -7.80 5.30
N ILE A 260 -8.86 -7.96 6.57
CA ILE A 260 -8.06 -7.70 7.75
C ILE A 260 -8.14 -8.89 8.71
N GLU A 261 -7.12 -9.04 9.53
CA GLU A 261 -7.10 -10.01 10.61
C GLU A 261 -6.61 -9.34 11.90
N LEU A 262 -7.30 -9.58 13.01
CA LEU A 262 -6.84 -9.26 14.36
C LEU A 262 -6.15 -10.51 14.92
N GLU A 263 -4.82 -10.47 15.06
CA GLU A 263 -4.02 -11.59 15.54
C GLU A 263 -3.93 -11.63 17.07
N ALA A 264 -3.74 -10.47 17.70
CA ALA A 264 -3.63 -10.33 19.14
C ALA A 264 -3.97 -8.92 19.61
N SER A 265 -4.23 -8.77 20.91
CA SER A 265 -4.33 -7.47 21.56
C SER A 265 -3.81 -7.55 22.98
N GLY A 266 -3.37 -6.42 23.54
CA GLY A 266 -2.84 -6.36 24.89
C GLY A 266 -2.58 -4.93 25.35
N GLU A 267 -1.81 -4.80 26.44
CA GLU A 267 -1.39 -3.51 26.97
C GLU A 267 0.13 -3.38 26.97
N LEU A 268 0.61 -2.27 26.42
CA LEU A 268 2.01 -1.86 26.60
C LEU A 268 2.15 -1.24 27.97
N SER A 269 3.09 -1.77 28.77
CA SER A 269 3.53 -1.13 30.00
C SER A 269 4.01 0.28 29.69
N ALA A 270 3.69 1.24 30.54
CA ALA A 270 4.26 2.58 30.42
C ALA A 270 5.77 2.46 30.66
N ALA A 271 6.58 2.68 29.63
CA ALA A 271 8.01 2.93 29.82
C ALA A 271 8.21 4.34 30.35
#